data_7e21bfd395d1c216608c3fa74f594cba
#
_entry.id   7e21bfd395d1c216608c3fa74f594cba
#
_cell.length_a   1.000
_cell.length_b   1.000
_cell.length_c   1.000
_cell.angle_alpha   90.00
_cell.angle_beta   90.00
_cell.angle_gamma   90.00
#
_symmetry.space_group_name_H-M   'P 1'
#
loop_
_entity.id
_entity.type
_entity.pdbx_description
1 polymer ?
#
loop_
_entity_poly.entity_id
_entity_poly.type
_entity_poly.pdbx_seq_one_letter_code
_entity_poly.pdbx_strand_id
1 'polypeptide(L)'
;MTTTVNSFVLWLVLHSVAFVSRPPKGAERPYITGIDHVTIYVSDVGKSRRFYSEVLGLTAGCPRYSGPEICFLVAPSDQRLLLKPAPTETRSGAHQSWLAEVAFATDNVSHAQQYLVAHGFQPDPIQKGLDGAQFFRIRDPEGNPTSFIQRLPPNIGFGPASKQISSHLIHAGFVVKDLAAENRFYVDLLGFRLYWHGGFKDENTDWYELQVPDGADWIEYMLNIPANADHHELGVQNHFSFGVKDVNAAAAELRSRGFGTFDGPEVGRDGKDSLDAYDPDGTRVEIMEFTPVQKPCCHPYTADHPQP
;
A
#
# COMPACT_ATOMS: atom_id res chain seq x y z
N MET A 1 -44.64 67.41 -5.74
CA MET A 1 -43.80 66.85 -6.78
C MET A 1 -42.59 66.28 -6.10
N THR A 2 -42.54 65.01 -5.83
CA THR A 2 -41.46 64.30 -5.14
C THR A 2 -40.95 63.25 -6.11
N THR A 3 -39.76 63.49 -6.60
CA THR A 3 -39.04 62.60 -7.54
C THR A 3 -38.25 61.55 -6.73
N THR A 4 -38.66 60.31 -6.87
CA THR A 4 -37.94 59.12 -6.33
C THR A 4 -36.86 58.69 -7.31
N VAL A 5 -35.59 58.66 -6.85
CA VAL A 5 -34.44 58.15 -7.62
C VAL A 5 -34.26 56.68 -7.23
N ASN A 6 -34.44 55.77 -8.20
CA ASN A 6 -34.15 54.36 -8.06
C ASN A 6 -32.66 54.12 -8.35
N SER A 7 -31.91 53.71 -7.33
CA SER A 7 -30.51 53.24 -7.47
C SER A 7 -30.50 51.73 -7.81
N PHE A 8 -30.12 51.38 -9.01
CA PHE A 8 -29.81 50.00 -9.40
C PHE A 8 -28.37 49.68 -8.95
N VAL A 9 -28.25 48.75 -8.01
CA VAL A 9 -26.96 48.18 -7.62
C VAL A 9 -26.68 46.99 -8.52
N LEU A 10 -25.69 47.13 -9.41
CA LEU A 10 -25.26 46.06 -10.31
C LEU A 10 -24.24 45.18 -9.56
N TRP A 11 -24.65 43.93 -9.21
CA TRP A 11 -23.75 42.95 -8.66
C TRP A 11 -22.91 42.30 -9.79
N LEU A 12 -21.62 42.66 -9.86
CA LEU A 12 -20.65 41.96 -10.71
C LEU A 12 -20.23 40.66 -10.00
N VAL A 13 -20.74 39.53 -10.48
CA VAL A 13 -20.26 38.20 -10.09
C VAL A 13 -18.99 37.91 -10.85
N LEU A 14 -17.88 38.10 -10.21
CA LEU A 14 -16.56 37.64 -10.71
C LEU A 14 -16.51 36.11 -10.65
N HIS A 15 -16.72 35.45 -11.80
CA HIS A 15 -16.43 34.05 -11.95
C HIS A 15 -14.90 33.89 -12.09
N SER A 16 -14.28 33.41 -11.01
CA SER A 16 -12.88 32.96 -11.05
C SER A 16 -12.81 31.69 -11.89
N VAL A 17 -12.46 31.81 -13.15
CA VAL A 17 -12.09 30.67 -13.99
C VAL A 17 -10.73 30.20 -13.53
N ALA A 18 -10.69 29.13 -12.74
CA ALA A 18 -9.46 28.43 -12.47
C ALA A 18 -8.93 27.88 -13.80
N PHE A 19 -7.88 28.49 -14.28
CA PHE A 19 -7.10 27.92 -15.40
C PHE A 19 -6.42 26.64 -14.88
N VAL A 20 -7.02 25.49 -15.14
CA VAL A 20 -6.30 24.22 -15.07
C VAL A 20 -5.32 24.24 -16.24
N SER A 21 -4.09 24.61 -15.99
CA SER A 21 -3.02 24.53 -16.98
C SER A 21 -2.86 23.05 -17.36
N ARG A 22 -3.09 22.72 -18.64
CA ARG A 22 -2.74 21.42 -19.17
C ARG A 22 -1.25 21.17 -18.91
N PRO A 23 -0.85 20.00 -18.38
CA PRO A 23 0.55 19.69 -18.21
C PRO A 23 1.26 19.77 -19.55
N PRO A 24 2.53 20.16 -19.57
CA PRO A 24 3.31 20.21 -20.79
C PRO A 24 3.29 18.82 -21.44
N LYS A 25 3.00 18.74 -22.74
CA LYS A 25 3.10 17.52 -23.53
C LYS A 25 4.52 16.98 -23.40
N GLY A 26 4.73 15.86 -22.69
CA GLY A 26 5.99 15.15 -22.66
C GLY A 26 6.68 14.97 -21.33
N ALA A 27 6.08 15.29 -20.18
CA ALA A 27 6.64 14.82 -18.92
C ALA A 27 6.38 13.30 -18.80
N GLU A 28 7.44 12.51 -18.90
CA GLU A 28 7.38 11.08 -18.67
C GLU A 28 6.94 10.84 -17.20
N ARG A 29 6.12 9.80 -16.96
CA ARG A 29 5.75 9.42 -15.60
C ARG A 29 6.98 9.01 -14.78
N PRO A 30 6.94 9.09 -13.45
CA PRO A 30 8.04 8.58 -12.63
C PRO A 30 8.22 7.07 -12.82
N TYR A 31 9.46 6.62 -12.69
CA TYR A 31 9.79 5.22 -12.65
C TYR A 31 9.44 4.66 -11.26
N ILE A 32 8.59 3.63 -11.20
CA ILE A 32 8.08 3.02 -9.95
C ILE A 32 8.32 1.52 -10.03
N THR A 33 9.27 1.01 -9.25
CA THR A 33 9.79 -0.34 -9.40
C THR A 33 9.18 -1.39 -8.47
N GLY A 34 8.50 -0.96 -7.41
CA GLY A 34 7.92 -1.88 -6.43
C GLY A 34 7.44 -1.16 -5.18
N ILE A 35 6.99 -1.95 -4.22
CA ILE A 35 6.70 -1.50 -2.87
C ILE A 35 8.03 -1.42 -2.11
N ASP A 36 8.37 -0.25 -1.59
CA ASP A 36 9.55 -0.07 -0.74
C ASP A 36 9.27 -0.51 0.70
N HIS A 37 8.15 -0.05 1.25
CA HIS A 37 7.71 -0.47 2.57
C HIS A 37 6.21 -0.29 2.78
N VAL A 38 5.71 -0.99 3.79
CA VAL A 38 4.39 -0.76 4.38
C VAL A 38 4.59 -0.30 5.81
N THR A 39 3.84 0.73 6.22
CA THR A 39 3.75 1.16 7.62
C THR A 39 2.38 0.78 8.18
N ILE A 40 2.34 0.15 9.34
CA ILE A 40 1.10 -0.16 10.05
C ILE A 40 1.08 0.51 11.41
N TYR A 41 -0.11 0.92 11.84
CA TYR A 41 -0.35 1.32 13.22
C TYR A 41 -0.51 0.09 14.11
N VAL A 42 0.02 0.16 15.32
CA VAL A 42 -0.09 -0.90 16.32
C VAL A 42 -0.48 -0.31 17.67
N SER A 43 -1.38 -0.98 18.39
CA SER A 43 -1.84 -0.54 19.71
C SER A 43 -0.83 -0.85 20.82
N ASP A 44 -0.12 -1.98 20.70
CA ASP A 44 0.94 -2.43 21.60
C ASP A 44 2.18 -2.83 20.81
N VAL A 45 3.13 -1.89 20.73
CA VAL A 45 4.39 -2.07 20.00
C VAL A 45 5.17 -3.32 20.45
N GLY A 46 5.12 -3.66 21.73
CA GLY A 46 5.81 -4.83 22.27
C GLY A 46 5.21 -6.16 21.82
N LYS A 47 3.89 -6.26 21.79
CA LYS A 47 3.19 -7.46 21.29
C LYS A 47 3.39 -7.62 19.79
N SER A 48 3.19 -6.57 19.02
CA SER A 48 3.35 -6.61 17.57
C SER A 48 4.80 -6.90 17.19
N ARG A 49 5.78 -6.29 17.88
CA ARG A 49 7.20 -6.63 17.67
C ARG A 49 7.46 -8.13 17.85
N ARG A 50 6.91 -8.76 18.90
CA ARG A 50 7.08 -10.21 19.12
C ARG A 50 6.44 -11.01 17.98
N PHE A 51 5.23 -10.66 17.56
CA PHE A 51 4.57 -11.33 16.44
C PHE A 51 5.45 -11.30 15.17
N TYR A 52 5.90 -10.12 14.75
CA TYR A 52 6.68 -10.00 13.54
C TYR A 52 8.07 -10.63 13.63
N SER A 53 8.70 -10.62 14.82
CA SER A 53 10.04 -11.23 14.98
C SER A 53 10.00 -12.73 15.33
N GLU A 54 9.08 -13.19 16.14
CA GLU A 54 9.07 -14.59 16.64
C GLU A 54 8.19 -15.48 15.77
N VAL A 55 7.05 -14.98 15.29
CA VAL A 55 6.13 -15.73 14.42
C VAL A 55 6.56 -15.65 12.96
N LEU A 56 6.72 -14.45 12.42
CA LEU A 56 7.11 -14.28 11.01
C LEU A 56 8.63 -14.34 10.79
N GLY A 57 9.42 -14.30 11.86
CA GLY A 57 10.87 -14.40 11.81
C GLY A 57 11.58 -13.20 11.22
N LEU A 58 10.91 -12.04 11.11
CA LEU A 58 11.51 -10.83 10.58
C LEU A 58 12.57 -10.28 11.54
N THR A 59 13.66 -9.77 10.97
CA THR A 59 14.74 -9.17 11.75
C THR A 59 14.41 -7.72 12.07
N ALA A 60 14.26 -7.41 13.35
CA ALA A 60 14.09 -6.03 13.80
C ALA A 60 15.40 -5.25 13.69
N GLY A 61 15.30 -4.03 13.20
CA GLY A 61 16.43 -3.14 12.98
C GLY A 61 16.82 -3.06 11.51
N CYS A 62 16.54 -1.92 10.90
CA CYS A 62 16.97 -1.63 9.55
C CYS A 62 18.26 -0.82 9.61
N PRO A 63 19.28 -1.16 8.82
CA PRO A 63 20.52 -0.40 8.81
C PRO A 63 20.29 1.08 8.54
N ARG A 64 20.91 1.93 9.37
CA ARG A 64 20.81 3.38 9.31
C ARG A 64 19.38 3.97 9.49
N TYR A 65 18.36 3.13 9.72
CA TYR A 65 17.05 3.62 10.06
C TYR A 65 17.05 4.14 11.51
N SER A 66 16.54 5.34 11.72
CA SER A 66 16.50 6.01 13.03
C SER A 66 15.18 6.75 13.25
N GLY A 67 14.15 6.40 12.49
CA GLY A 67 12.80 6.85 12.76
C GLY A 67 12.28 6.33 14.11
N PRO A 68 11.16 6.88 14.61
CA PRO A 68 10.54 6.44 15.85
C PRO A 68 9.82 5.09 15.71
N GLU A 69 9.59 4.62 14.48
CA GLU A 69 8.95 3.35 14.19
C GLU A 69 9.91 2.17 14.42
N ILE A 70 9.38 1.01 14.77
CA ILE A 70 10.16 -0.23 14.70
C ILE A 70 10.22 -0.66 13.25
N CYS A 71 11.43 -0.75 12.71
CA CYS A 71 11.67 -1.20 11.36
C CYS A 71 12.07 -2.67 11.34
N PHE A 72 11.40 -3.45 10.49
CA PHE A 72 11.79 -4.80 10.13
C PHE A 72 12.28 -4.83 8.68
N LEU A 73 13.41 -5.45 8.47
CA LEU A 73 13.96 -5.68 7.15
C LEU A 73 13.37 -6.97 6.56
N VAL A 74 12.90 -6.90 5.33
CA VAL A 74 12.51 -8.05 4.52
C VAL A 74 13.69 -8.37 3.60
N ALA A 75 14.59 -9.23 4.07
CA ALA A 75 15.82 -9.55 3.35
C ALA A 75 15.62 -10.71 2.37
N PRO A 76 16.26 -10.71 1.21
CA PRO A 76 17.24 -9.73 0.74
C PRO A 76 16.67 -8.58 -0.09
N SER A 77 15.34 -8.47 -0.23
CA SER A 77 14.69 -7.48 -1.12
C SER A 77 14.93 -6.01 -0.75
N ASP A 78 15.49 -5.74 0.44
CA ASP A 78 15.65 -4.38 1.03
C ASP A 78 14.31 -3.66 1.30
N GLN A 79 13.19 -4.36 1.15
CA GLN A 79 11.87 -3.87 1.55
C GLN A 79 11.75 -3.85 3.08
N ARG A 80 10.80 -3.09 3.59
CA ARG A 80 10.65 -2.92 5.04
C ARG A 80 9.19 -3.02 5.46
N LEU A 81 9.00 -3.47 6.70
CA LEU A 81 7.75 -3.29 7.43
C LEU A 81 8.03 -2.37 8.62
N LEU A 82 7.24 -1.31 8.74
CA LEU A 82 7.36 -0.33 9.81
C LEU A 82 6.17 -0.43 10.77
N LEU A 83 6.44 -0.55 12.07
CA LEU A 83 5.41 -0.49 13.11
C LEU A 83 5.40 0.89 13.75
N LYS A 84 4.28 1.55 13.72
CA LYS A 84 4.06 2.88 14.28
C LYS A 84 3.05 2.80 15.41
N PRO A 85 3.32 3.40 16.59
CA PRO A 85 2.31 3.47 17.64
C PRO A 85 1.04 4.15 17.10
N ALA A 86 -0.11 3.50 17.33
CA ALA A 86 -1.39 4.06 16.91
C ALA A 86 -1.66 5.39 17.61
N PRO A 87 -2.16 6.42 16.90
CA PRO A 87 -2.65 7.65 17.52
C PRO A 87 -3.75 7.33 18.55
N THR A 88 -3.90 8.17 19.57
CA THR A 88 -4.89 7.96 20.64
C THR A 88 -6.32 7.86 20.11
N GLU A 89 -6.62 8.61 19.04
CA GLU A 89 -7.92 8.62 18.37
C GLU A 89 -8.23 7.29 17.66
N THR A 90 -7.22 6.64 17.08
CA THR A 90 -7.35 5.32 16.45
C THR A 90 -7.66 4.23 17.50
N ARG A 91 -7.13 4.37 18.72
CA ARG A 91 -7.38 3.43 19.83
C ARG A 91 -8.82 3.45 20.34
N SER A 92 -9.57 4.50 20.06
CA SER A 92 -10.96 4.67 20.50
C SER A 92 -12.00 4.07 19.54
N GLY A 93 -11.59 3.33 18.51
CA GLY A 93 -12.50 2.60 17.61
C GLY A 93 -13.16 3.44 16.52
N ALA A 94 -12.71 4.66 16.28
CA ALA A 94 -13.23 5.48 15.20
C ALA A 94 -12.49 5.19 13.89
N HIS A 95 -13.09 4.36 13.04
CA HIS A 95 -12.97 4.29 11.58
C HIS A 95 -11.59 4.45 10.90
N GLN A 96 -10.48 4.13 11.55
CA GLN A 96 -9.17 4.20 10.91
C GLN A 96 -8.61 2.81 10.65
N SER A 97 -8.14 2.61 9.42
CA SER A 97 -7.35 1.46 9.02
C SER A 97 -6.06 1.36 9.85
N TRP A 98 -5.64 0.14 10.16
CA TRP A 98 -4.31 -0.11 10.70
C TRP A 98 -3.20 0.12 9.65
N LEU A 99 -3.51 0.08 8.35
CA LEU A 99 -2.57 0.45 7.30
C LEU A 99 -2.33 1.97 7.34
N ALA A 100 -1.12 2.36 7.72
CA ALA A 100 -0.76 3.76 7.93
C ALA A 100 -0.17 4.40 6.67
N GLU A 101 0.54 3.64 5.84
CA GLU A 101 1.22 4.15 4.64
C GLU A 101 1.66 2.98 3.74
N VAL A 102 1.55 3.17 2.43
CA VAL A 102 2.22 2.35 1.41
C VAL A 102 3.25 3.22 0.70
N ALA A 103 4.51 2.78 0.67
CA ALA A 103 5.58 3.52 0.03
C ALA A 103 6.08 2.79 -1.21
N PHE A 104 6.26 3.53 -2.30
CA PHE A 104 6.74 3.03 -3.58
C PHE A 104 8.18 3.44 -3.82
N ALA A 105 8.98 2.50 -4.33
CA ALA A 105 10.36 2.74 -4.72
C ALA A 105 10.41 3.49 -6.06
N THR A 106 11.20 4.55 -6.12
CA THR A 106 11.51 5.30 -7.34
C THR A 106 13.00 5.54 -7.47
N ASP A 107 13.50 5.68 -8.68
CA ASP A 107 14.90 6.02 -8.95
C ASP A 107 15.18 7.53 -8.86
N ASN A 108 14.13 8.36 -8.96
CA ASN A 108 14.25 9.82 -8.93
C ASN A 108 13.06 10.49 -8.22
N VAL A 109 13.21 10.67 -6.93
CA VAL A 109 12.17 11.27 -6.07
C VAL A 109 11.84 12.71 -6.46
N SER A 110 12.83 13.48 -6.95
CA SER A 110 12.61 14.85 -7.39
C SER A 110 11.77 14.91 -8.65
N HIS A 111 12.02 14.00 -9.59
CA HIS A 111 11.21 13.87 -10.80
C HIS A 111 9.77 13.45 -10.45
N ALA A 112 9.61 12.45 -9.59
CA ALA A 112 8.29 12.00 -9.15
C ALA A 112 7.47 13.14 -8.50
N GLN A 113 8.09 13.92 -7.63
CA GLN A 113 7.42 15.07 -7.00
C GLN A 113 7.02 16.13 -8.04
N GLN A 114 7.94 16.53 -8.92
CA GLN A 114 7.67 17.53 -9.96
C GLN A 114 6.57 17.10 -10.92
N TYR A 115 6.56 15.81 -11.28
CA TYR A 115 5.52 15.22 -12.11
C TYR A 115 4.13 15.36 -11.47
N LEU A 116 3.99 14.98 -10.19
CA LEU A 116 2.75 15.10 -9.44
C LEU A 116 2.30 16.56 -9.29
N VAL A 117 3.22 17.48 -9.01
CA VAL A 117 2.92 18.92 -8.94
C VAL A 117 2.43 19.44 -10.28
N ALA A 118 3.06 19.05 -11.39
CA ALA A 118 2.65 19.45 -12.74
C ALA A 118 1.24 18.94 -13.10
N HIS A 119 0.76 17.88 -12.45
CA HIS A 119 -0.57 17.32 -12.63
C HIS A 119 -1.59 17.79 -11.57
N GLY A 120 -1.22 18.80 -10.77
CA GLY A 120 -2.14 19.47 -9.82
C GLY A 120 -2.21 18.85 -8.43
N PHE A 121 -1.33 17.89 -8.12
CA PHE A 121 -1.22 17.33 -6.77
C PHE A 121 -0.32 18.20 -5.89
N GLN A 122 -0.45 18.03 -4.57
CA GLN A 122 0.32 18.79 -3.56
C GLN A 122 1.08 17.82 -2.65
N PRO A 123 2.18 17.20 -3.15
CA PRO A 123 3.02 16.37 -2.31
C PRO A 123 3.77 17.22 -1.28
N ASP A 124 4.12 16.59 -0.15
CA ASP A 124 4.98 17.20 0.85
C ASP A 124 6.36 17.57 0.28
N PRO A 125 7.10 18.49 0.90
CA PRO A 125 8.49 18.73 0.56
C PRO A 125 9.33 17.46 0.68
N ILE A 126 10.31 17.30 -0.22
CA ILE A 126 11.25 16.18 -0.16
C ILE A 126 12.02 16.23 1.16
N GLN A 127 12.01 15.12 1.87
CA GLN A 127 12.74 14.90 3.10
C GLN A 127 13.90 13.94 2.87
N LYS A 128 14.90 14.00 3.76
CA LYS A 128 16.04 13.09 3.75
C LYS A 128 16.07 12.30 5.04
N GLY A 129 16.01 11.00 4.94
CA GLY A 129 16.20 10.08 6.05
C GLY A 129 17.67 10.01 6.47
N LEU A 130 17.93 9.52 7.69
CA LEU A 130 19.30 9.37 8.21
C LEU A 130 20.05 8.23 7.49
N ASP A 131 19.34 7.30 6.87
CA ASP A 131 19.88 6.29 5.96
C ASP A 131 20.31 6.87 4.61
N GLY A 132 20.06 8.16 4.38
CA GLY A 132 20.34 8.86 3.13
C GLY A 132 19.22 8.73 2.09
N ALA A 133 18.18 7.95 2.35
CA ALA A 133 17.01 7.89 1.49
C ALA A 133 16.36 9.27 1.37
N GLN A 134 15.84 9.58 0.20
CA GLN A 134 15.04 10.78 -0.03
C GLN A 134 13.60 10.35 -0.31
N PHE A 135 12.64 11.05 0.26
CA PHE A 135 11.24 10.70 0.10
C PHE A 135 10.33 11.92 0.23
N PHE A 136 9.13 11.80 -0.28
CA PHE A 136 8.01 12.70 0.02
C PHE A 136 6.74 11.90 0.22
N ARG A 137 5.79 12.51 0.94
CA ARG A 137 4.45 11.96 1.14
C ARG A 137 3.43 12.70 0.30
N ILE A 138 2.38 11.98 -0.03
CA ILE A 138 1.18 12.50 -0.70
C ILE A 138 -0.02 11.70 -0.18
N ARG A 139 -1.21 12.23 -0.38
CA ARG A 139 -2.43 11.44 -0.20
C ARG A 139 -3.01 11.11 -1.56
N ASP A 140 -3.45 9.86 -1.70
CA ASP A 140 -4.24 9.45 -2.86
C ASP A 140 -5.62 10.14 -2.85
N PRO A 141 -6.46 9.95 -3.85
CA PRO A 141 -7.80 10.56 -3.91
C PRO A 141 -8.72 10.22 -2.73
N GLU A 142 -8.59 9.06 -2.11
CA GLU A 142 -9.37 8.68 -0.92
C GLU A 142 -8.71 9.14 0.39
N GLY A 143 -7.54 9.76 0.31
CA GLY A 143 -6.82 10.31 1.46
C GLY A 143 -5.87 9.33 2.13
N ASN A 144 -5.61 8.15 1.54
CA ASN A 144 -4.64 7.21 2.08
C ASN A 144 -3.22 7.78 1.95
N PRO A 145 -2.42 7.71 3.03
CA PRO A 145 -1.03 8.15 2.95
C PRO A 145 -0.21 7.25 2.03
N THR A 146 0.45 7.85 1.07
CA THR A 146 1.31 7.20 0.09
C THR A 146 2.64 7.95 0.03
N SER A 147 3.74 7.24 -0.17
CA SER A 147 5.08 7.84 -0.30
C SER A 147 5.80 7.36 -1.55
N PHE A 148 6.68 8.22 -2.04
CA PHE A 148 7.68 7.86 -3.04
C PHE A 148 9.06 8.01 -2.42
N ILE A 149 9.86 6.95 -2.51
CA ILE A 149 11.15 6.88 -1.84
C ILE A 149 12.25 6.47 -2.80
N GLN A 150 13.35 7.22 -2.77
CA GLN A 150 14.58 6.91 -3.45
C GLN A 150 15.63 6.52 -2.41
N ARG A 151 16.03 5.25 -2.41
CA ARG A 151 17.12 4.76 -1.55
C ARG A 151 18.45 4.90 -2.24
N LEU A 152 19.48 5.08 -1.44
CA LEU A 152 20.84 4.88 -1.92
C LEU A 152 21.06 3.36 -2.14
N PRO A 153 21.85 2.96 -3.14
CA PRO A 153 22.20 1.56 -3.31
C PRO A 153 22.70 0.96 -2.00
N PRO A 154 22.32 -0.27 -1.66
CA PRO A 154 22.78 -0.93 -0.46
C PRO A 154 24.29 -1.08 -0.53
N ASN A 155 25.00 -0.45 0.40
CA ASN A 155 26.46 -0.63 0.52
C ASN A 155 26.82 -1.97 1.20
N ILE A 156 25.82 -2.69 1.70
CA ILE A 156 25.98 -3.95 2.42
C ILE A 156 24.90 -4.88 1.91
N GLY A 157 25.30 -5.96 1.25
CA GLY A 157 24.36 -7.02 0.90
C GLY A 157 23.81 -7.64 2.20
N PHE A 158 22.51 -7.55 2.36
CA PHE A 158 21.84 -8.30 3.43
C PHE A 158 21.80 -9.76 2.99
N GLY A 159 22.48 -10.61 3.75
CA GLY A 159 22.36 -12.06 3.57
C GLY A 159 20.91 -12.49 3.88
N PRO A 160 20.45 -13.63 3.36
CA PRO A 160 19.14 -14.16 3.70
C PRO A 160 19.04 -14.31 5.22
N ALA A 161 18.02 -13.72 5.82
CA ALA A 161 17.75 -13.95 7.23
C ALA A 161 17.17 -15.36 7.38
N SER A 162 17.89 -16.23 8.03
CA SER A 162 17.66 -17.69 8.08
C SER A 162 16.31 -18.10 8.73
N LYS A 163 15.53 -17.15 9.23
CA LYS A 163 14.26 -17.40 9.93
C LYS A 163 13.05 -16.70 9.35
N GLN A 164 13.20 -15.86 8.34
CA GLN A 164 12.08 -15.15 7.74
C GLN A 164 11.16 -16.11 6.99
N ILE A 165 9.85 -15.92 7.18
CA ILE A 165 8.85 -16.68 6.43
C ILE A 165 8.89 -16.35 4.94
N SER A 166 9.27 -15.13 4.61
CA SER A 166 9.34 -14.59 3.25
C SER A 166 10.52 -13.66 3.06
N SER A 167 10.93 -13.53 1.81
CA SER A 167 11.96 -12.60 1.33
C SER A 167 11.39 -11.41 0.54
N HIS A 168 10.07 -11.33 0.35
CA HIS A 168 9.47 -10.37 -0.55
C HIS A 168 8.07 -9.96 -0.09
N LEU A 169 7.84 -8.66 0.11
CA LEU A 169 6.53 -8.07 0.30
C LEU A 169 5.95 -7.79 -1.09
N ILE A 170 4.92 -8.53 -1.47
CA ILE A 170 4.43 -8.56 -2.86
C ILE A 170 3.26 -7.63 -3.12
N HIS A 171 2.40 -7.39 -2.12
CA HIS A 171 1.32 -6.41 -2.28
C HIS A 171 0.88 -5.75 -0.98
N ALA A 172 0.11 -4.68 -1.14
CA ALA A 172 -0.66 -4.04 -0.10
C ALA A 172 -2.10 -3.82 -0.59
N GLY A 173 -3.06 -4.25 0.20
CA GLY A 173 -4.48 -4.08 -0.06
C GLY A 173 -5.09 -2.97 0.80
N PHE A 174 -6.01 -2.19 0.23
CA PHE A 174 -6.73 -1.16 0.96
C PHE A 174 -8.12 -0.91 0.39
N VAL A 175 -9.02 -0.47 1.27
CA VAL A 175 -10.41 -0.19 0.90
C VAL A 175 -10.48 0.99 -0.05
N VAL A 176 -11.20 0.81 -1.16
CA VAL A 176 -11.48 1.84 -2.17
C VAL A 176 -12.99 1.97 -2.36
N LYS A 177 -13.49 3.19 -2.30
CA LYS A 177 -14.91 3.54 -2.49
C LYS A 177 -15.16 4.18 -3.85
N ASP A 178 -14.26 5.05 -4.31
CA ASP A 178 -14.32 5.68 -5.63
C ASP A 178 -13.24 5.11 -6.56
N LEU A 179 -13.55 3.93 -7.13
CA LEU A 179 -12.67 3.26 -8.10
C LEU A 179 -12.24 4.18 -9.25
N ALA A 180 -13.13 5.07 -9.70
CA ALA A 180 -12.80 5.96 -10.81
C ALA A 180 -11.79 7.04 -10.42
N ALA A 181 -11.87 7.57 -9.20
CA ALA A 181 -10.90 8.52 -8.69
C ALA A 181 -9.53 7.87 -8.49
N GLU A 182 -9.50 6.68 -7.88
CA GLU A 182 -8.26 5.92 -7.67
C GLU A 182 -7.61 5.50 -8.98
N ASN A 183 -8.38 5.04 -9.98
CA ASN A 183 -7.83 4.70 -11.29
C ASN A 183 -7.26 5.93 -12.02
N ARG A 184 -7.85 7.12 -11.88
CA ARG A 184 -7.23 8.34 -12.43
C ARG A 184 -5.86 8.63 -11.82
N PHE A 185 -5.68 8.31 -10.53
CA PHE A 185 -4.39 8.52 -9.86
C PHE A 185 -3.39 7.39 -10.15
N TYR A 186 -3.74 6.14 -9.85
CA TYR A 186 -2.78 5.04 -10.00
C TYR A 186 -2.62 4.60 -11.46
N VAL A 187 -3.71 4.48 -12.24
CA VAL A 187 -3.63 3.97 -13.61
C VAL A 187 -3.29 5.08 -14.60
N ASP A 188 -4.13 6.14 -14.69
CA ASP A 188 -3.98 7.13 -15.75
C ASP A 188 -2.77 8.04 -15.52
N LEU A 189 -2.49 8.42 -14.27
CA LEU A 189 -1.40 9.32 -13.92
C LEU A 189 -0.09 8.57 -13.67
N LEU A 190 -0.08 7.58 -12.77
CA LEU A 190 1.15 6.89 -12.35
C LEU A 190 1.49 5.69 -13.25
N GLY A 191 0.57 5.21 -14.08
CA GLY A 191 0.80 4.16 -15.05
C GLY A 191 0.76 2.74 -14.48
N PHE A 192 0.15 2.54 -13.31
CA PHE A 192 -0.12 1.20 -12.79
C PHE A 192 -0.98 0.42 -13.79
N ARG A 193 -0.80 -0.88 -13.84
CA ARG A 193 -1.44 -1.74 -14.85
C ARG A 193 -2.36 -2.72 -14.16
N LEU A 194 -3.57 -2.88 -14.68
CA LEU A 194 -4.42 -3.97 -14.23
C LEU A 194 -3.63 -5.28 -14.29
N TYR A 195 -3.63 -6.01 -13.18
CA TYR A 195 -2.94 -7.29 -13.04
C TYR A 195 -3.95 -8.43 -13.01
N TRP A 196 -4.93 -8.35 -12.11
CA TRP A 196 -6.07 -9.25 -12.04
C TRP A 196 -7.26 -8.52 -11.39
N HIS A 197 -8.47 -9.02 -11.64
CA HIS A 197 -9.65 -8.62 -10.88
C HIS A 197 -10.66 -9.76 -10.82
N GLY A 198 -11.44 -9.79 -9.75
CA GLY A 198 -12.48 -10.78 -9.52
C GLY A 198 -13.31 -10.46 -8.29
N GLY A 199 -14.19 -11.38 -7.93
CA GLY A 199 -15.06 -11.19 -6.79
C GLY A 199 -15.51 -12.50 -6.15
N PHE A 200 -16.28 -12.42 -5.06
CA PHE A 200 -16.89 -13.57 -4.41
C PHE A 200 -17.80 -14.36 -5.37
N LYS A 201 -18.36 -13.67 -6.36
CA LYS A 201 -19.10 -14.25 -7.48
C LYS A 201 -18.44 -13.85 -8.79
N ASP A 202 -18.53 -14.70 -9.81
CA ASP A 202 -17.84 -14.49 -11.08
C ASP A 202 -18.24 -13.19 -11.80
N GLU A 203 -19.47 -12.72 -11.56
CA GLU A 203 -20.00 -11.47 -12.12
C GLU A 203 -19.63 -10.21 -11.32
N ASN A 204 -19.05 -10.34 -10.13
CA ASN A 204 -18.67 -9.22 -9.26
C ASN A 204 -17.19 -8.87 -9.43
N THR A 205 -16.87 -7.62 -9.09
CA THR A 205 -15.50 -7.19 -8.84
C THR A 205 -15.42 -6.67 -7.42
N ASP A 206 -14.88 -7.49 -6.52
CA ASP A 206 -14.66 -7.15 -5.12
C ASP A 206 -13.17 -6.89 -4.85
N TRP A 207 -12.30 -7.42 -5.72
CA TRP A 207 -10.84 -7.24 -5.72
C TRP A 207 -10.36 -6.72 -7.08
N TYR A 208 -9.48 -5.73 -7.04
CA TYR A 208 -8.92 -5.11 -8.24
C TYR A 208 -7.44 -4.85 -8.04
N GLU A 209 -6.61 -5.67 -8.65
CA GLU A 209 -5.17 -5.68 -8.48
C GLU A 209 -4.48 -4.84 -9.55
N LEU A 210 -3.64 -3.90 -9.12
CA LEU A 210 -2.88 -3.01 -9.98
C LEU A 210 -1.39 -3.18 -9.76
N GLN A 211 -0.68 -3.73 -10.74
CA GLN A 211 0.76 -3.88 -10.70
C GLN A 211 1.46 -2.53 -10.90
N VAL A 212 2.54 -2.31 -10.15
CA VAL A 212 3.41 -1.14 -10.38
C VAL A 212 3.92 -1.12 -11.82
N PRO A 213 4.13 0.07 -12.41
CA PRO A 213 4.41 0.16 -13.84
C PRO A 213 5.75 -0.45 -14.28
N ASP A 214 6.76 -0.47 -13.41
CA ASP A 214 8.13 -0.86 -13.74
C ASP A 214 8.64 -2.02 -12.89
N GLY A 215 7.72 -2.80 -12.30
CA GLY A 215 8.00 -3.95 -11.46
C GLY A 215 6.87 -4.95 -11.43
N ALA A 216 6.89 -5.85 -10.47
CA ALA A 216 5.92 -6.94 -10.36
C ALA A 216 5.08 -6.91 -9.08
N ASP A 217 5.41 -6.06 -8.10
CA ASP A 217 4.58 -5.85 -6.91
C ASP A 217 3.28 -5.14 -7.30
N TRP A 218 2.24 -5.29 -6.49
CA TRP A 218 0.95 -4.68 -6.80
C TRP A 218 0.25 -4.07 -5.58
N ILE A 219 -0.72 -3.21 -5.84
CA ILE A 219 -1.72 -2.79 -4.87
C ILE A 219 -3.04 -3.48 -5.17
N GLU A 220 -3.80 -3.78 -4.14
CA GLU A 220 -5.11 -4.40 -4.26
C GLU A 220 -6.19 -3.44 -3.72
N TYR A 221 -7.15 -3.10 -4.57
CA TYR A 221 -8.35 -2.40 -4.13
C TYR A 221 -9.36 -3.39 -3.58
N MET A 222 -9.74 -3.18 -2.32
CA MET A 222 -10.82 -3.89 -1.67
C MET A 222 -12.11 -3.10 -1.90
N LEU A 223 -12.95 -3.59 -2.81
CA LEU A 223 -14.17 -2.90 -3.24
C LEU A 223 -15.40 -3.41 -2.49
N ASN A 224 -16.49 -2.65 -2.58
CA ASN A 224 -17.80 -3.02 -2.03
C ASN A 224 -17.82 -3.20 -0.49
N ILE A 225 -16.83 -2.66 0.21
CA ILE A 225 -16.79 -2.73 1.67
C ILE A 225 -17.83 -1.76 2.25
N PRO A 226 -18.68 -2.22 3.21
CA PRO A 226 -19.70 -1.38 3.81
C PRO A 226 -19.14 -0.10 4.44
N ALA A 227 -19.83 1.02 4.27
CA ALA A 227 -19.38 2.29 4.85
C ALA A 227 -19.34 2.29 6.40
N ASN A 228 -20.05 1.34 7.02
CA ASN A 228 -20.08 1.12 8.46
C ASN A 228 -19.26 -0.09 8.90
N ALA A 229 -18.34 -0.59 8.04
CA ALA A 229 -17.42 -1.64 8.40
C ALA A 229 -16.71 -1.31 9.72
N ASP A 230 -16.65 -2.28 10.62
CA ASP A 230 -16.03 -2.08 11.91
C ASP A 230 -14.50 -2.12 11.82
N HIS A 231 -13.86 -1.89 12.94
CA HIS A 231 -12.40 -1.84 13.01
C HIS A 231 -11.72 -3.18 12.66
N HIS A 232 -12.35 -4.30 13.01
CA HIS A 232 -11.87 -5.63 12.70
C HIS A 232 -11.97 -5.87 11.18
N GLU A 233 -13.14 -5.60 10.59
CA GLU A 233 -13.33 -5.73 9.14
C GLU A 233 -12.36 -4.84 8.36
N LEU A 234 -12.17 -3.59 8.78
CA LEU A 234 -11.18 -2.70 8.16
C LEU A 234 -9.73 -3.19 8.33
N GLY A 235 -9.40 -3.87 9.41
CA GLY A 235 -8.09 -4.49 9.62
C GLY A 235 -7.83 -5.68 8.69
N VAL A 236 -8.89 -6.43 8.36
CA VAL A 236 -8.85 -7.53 7.38
C VAL A 236 -8.70 -6.99 5.95
N GLN A 237 -9.44 -5.93 5.62
CA GLN A 237 -9.46 -5.38 4.27
C GLN A 237 -8.25 -4.49 3.95
N ASN A 238 -7.70 -3.81 4.94
CA ASN A 238 -6.48 -3.01 4.76
C ASN A 238 -5.27 -3.82 5.25
N HIS A 239 -4.62 -4.49 4.34
CA HIS A 239 -3.65 -5.54 4.62
C HIS A 239 -2.38 -5.43 3.78
N PHE A 240 -1.47 -6.36 3.98
CA PHE A 240 -0.31 -6.53 3.12
C PHE A 240 0.04 -8.02 3.03
N SER A 241 0.79 -8.38 1.98
CA SER A 241 1.11 -9.78 1.71
C SER A 241 2.60 -10.01 1.50
N PHE A 242 3.04 -11.15 2.01
CA PHE A 242 4.35 -11.70 1.77
C PHE A 242 4.29 -12.84 0.75
N GLY A 243 5.18 -12.79 -0.25
CA GLY A 243 5.31 -13.87 -1.23
C GLY A 243 6.12 -15.04 -0.70
N VAL A 244 5.64 -16.26 -0.92
CA VAL A 244 6.34 -17.50 -0.59
C VAL A 244 6.34 -18.46 -1.80
N LYS A 245 7.24 -19.44 -1.78
CA LYS A 245 7.29 -20.48 -2.81
C LYS A 245 6.33 -21.64 -2.56
N ASP A 246 5.98 -21.86 -1.31
CA ASP A 246 5.15 -22.97 -0.83
C ASP A 246 4.47 -22.52 0.46
N VAL A 247 3.17 -22.28 0.36
CA VAL A 247 2.38 -21.81 1.51
C VAL A 247 2.19 -22.91 2.55
N ASN A 248 2.19 -24.18 2.15
CA ASN A 248 2.09 -25.29 3.08
C ASN A 248 3.35 -25.43 3.95
N ALA A 249 4.52 -25.18 3.35
CA ALA A 249 5.77 -25.10 4.08
C ALA A 249 5.76 -23.89 5.06
N ALA A 250 5.25 -22.73 4.63
CA ALA A 250 5.06 -21.56 5.48
C ALA A 250 4.13 -21.85 6.65
N ALA A 251 2.99 -22.50 6.42
CA ALA A 251 2.05 -22.91 7.44
C ALA A 251 2.68 -23.88 8.46
N ALA A 252 3.48 -24.85 8.00
CA ALA A 252 4.20 -25.78 8.86
C ALA A 252 5.22 -25.05 9.75
N GLU A 253 5.93 -24.07 9.17
CA GLU A 253 6.90 -23.25 9.92
C GLU A 253 6.21 -22.39 10.97
N LEU A 254 5.08 -21.74 10.67
CA LEU A 254 4.29 -21.00 11.66
C LEU A 254 3.85 -21.88 12.82
N ARG A 255 3.35 -23.09 12.53
CA ARG A 255 2.97 -24.07 13.57
C ARG A 255 4.16 -24.51 14.43
N SER A 256 5.33 -24.70 13.82
CA SER A 256 6.56 -25.06 14.53
C SER A 256 7.00 -24.01 15.55
N ARG A 257 6.66 -22.73 15.29
CA ARG A 257 6.89 -21.59 16.17
C ARG A 257 5.76 -21.39 17.21
N GLY A 258 4.81 -22.32 17.30
CA GLY A 258 3.70 -22.26 18.22
C GLY A 258 2.54 -21.35 17.78
N PHE A 259 2.52 -20.90 16.52
CA PHE A 259 1.46 -20.11 15.94
C PHE A 259 0.61 -20.96 14.99
N GLY A 260 -0.61 -21.28 15.42
CA GLY A 260 -1.54 -22.13 14.67
C GLY A 260 -2.89 -21.48 14.37
N THR A 261 -3.07 -20.23 14.75
CA THR A 261 -4.30 -19.46 14.55
C THR A 261 -4.19 -18.61 13.28
N PHE A 262 -4.39 -19.23 12.13
CA PHE A 262 -4.46 -18.60 10.82
C PHE A 262 -5.50 -19.31 9.96
N ASP A 263 -6.07 -18.62 9.00
CA ASP A 263 -7.00 -19.16 8.02
C ASP A 263 -6.23 -19.74 6.83
N GLY A 264 -6.71 -20.83 6.24
CA GLY A 264 -6.02 -21.52 5.15
C GLY A 264 -4.97 -22.56 5.62
N PRO A 265 -4.01 -23.01 4.79
CA PRO A 265 -3.87 -22.69 3.36
C PRO A 265 -5.10 -23.03 2.52
N GLU A 266 -5.44 -22.17 1.58
CA GLU A 266 -6.49 -22.40 0.60
C GLU A 266 -6.21 -21.65 -0.71
N VAL A 267 -6.73 -22.18 -1.82
CA VAL A 267 -6.57 -21.52 -3.11
C VAL A 267 -7.60 -20.42 -3.26
N GLY A 268 -7.12 -19.18 -3.37
CA GLY A 268 -7.94 -18.00 -3.59
C GLY A 268 -8.63 -17.98 -4.96
N ARG A 269 -9.53 -17.04 -5.13
CA ARG A 269 -10.25 -16.82 -6.39
C ARG A 269 -9.32 -16.38 -7.53
N ASP A 270 -8.20 -15.79 -7.20
CA ASP A 270 -7.10 -15.42 -8.10
C ASP A 270 -6.27 -16.63 -8.55
N GLY A 271 -6.50 -17.81 -7.97
CA GLY A 271 -5.83 -19.06 -8.27
C GLY A 271 -4.53 -19.29 -7.52
N LYS A 272 -4.10 -18.39 -6.67
CA LYS A 272 -2.92 -18.57 -5.82
C LYS A 272 -3.30 -19.28 -4.53
N ASP A 273 -2.39 -20.07 -3.99
CA ASP A 273 -2.53 -20.67 -2.66
C ASP A 273 -2.03 -19.68 -1.62
N SER A 274 -2.81 -19.42 -0.57
CA SER A 274 -2.52 -18.44 0.46
C SER A 274 -3.02 -18.86 1.84
N LEU A 275 -2.50 -18.20 2.86
CA LEU A 275 -3.02 -18.23 4.22
C LEU A 275 -3.05 -16.83 4.83
N ASP A 276 -3.98 -16.60 5.73
CA ASP A 276 -4.16 -15.34 6.43
C ASP A 276 -3.79 -15.46 7.91
N ALA A 277 -2.70 -14.83 8.30
CA ALA A 277 -2.33 -14.63 9.70
C ALA A 277 -2.78 -13.23 10.16
N TYR A 278 -3.13 -13.13 11.46
CA TYR A 278 -3.56 -11.86 12.02
C TYR A 278 -2.59 -11.42 13.12
N ASP A 279 -2.15 -10.18 13.03
CA ASP A 279 -1.32 -9.59 14.07
C ASP A 279 -2.13 -9.32 15.36
N PRO A 280 -1.51 -8.90 16.48
CA PRO A 280 -2.23 -8.65 17.74
C PRO A 280 -3.33 -7.59 17.67
N ASP A 281 -3.37 -6.76 16.65
CA ASP A 281 -4.39 -5.74 16.41
C ASP A 281 -5.45 -6.18 15.38
N GLY A 282 -5.33 -7.40 14.83
CA GLY A 282 -6.22 -7.93 13.82
C GLY A 282 -5.91 -7.47 12.39
N THR A 283 -4.73 -6.89 12.15
CA THR A 283 -4.28 -6.61 10.79
C THR A 283 -3.98 -7.93 10.08
N ARG A 284 -4.59 -8.14 8.91
CA ARG A 284 -4.32 -9.31 8.08
C ARG A 284 -2.91 -9.21 7.49
N VAL A 285 -2.14 -10.24 7.73
CA VAL A 285 -0.85 -10.51 7.09
C VAL A 285 -1.05 -11.72 6.21
N GLU A 286 -1.26 -11.50 4.94
CA GLU A 286 -1.41 -12.58 3.99
C GLU A 286 -0.04 -13.17 3.63
N ILE A 287 0.01 -14.48 3.49
CA ILE A 287 1.18 -15.21 3.00
C ILE A 287 0.72 -16.01 1.79
N MET A 288 1.20 -15.62 0.61
CA MET A 288 0.67 -16.04 -0.67
C MET A 288 1.78 -16.58 -1.58
N GLU A 289 1.47 -17.57 -2.39
CA GLU A 289 2.41 -18.04 -3.40
C GLU A 289 2.61 -17.02 -4.52
N PHE A 290 3.83 -16.93 -5.04
CA PHE A 290 4.17 -15.96 -6.10
C PHE A 290 3.35 -16.18 -7.39
N THR A 291 3.04 -17.42 -7.69
CA THR A 291 2.36 -17.81 -8.93
C THR A 291 1.10 -18.60 -8.63
N PRO A 292 0.04 -18.48 -9.46
CA PRO A 292 -1.16 -19.27 -9.28
C PRO A 292 -0.88 -20.77 -9.47
N VAL A 293 -1.50 -21.58 -8.62
CA VAL A 293 -1.48 -23.05 -8.67
C VAL A 293 -2.69 -23.60 -9.42
N GLN A 294 -3.70 -22.75 -9.63
CA GLN A 294 -4.90 -23.05 -10.40
C GLN A 294 -5.23 -21.90 -11.34
N LYS A 295 -6.09 -22.17 -12.31
CA LYS A 295 -6.63 -21.11 -13.16
C LYS A 295 -7.45 -20.13 -12.30
N PRO A 296 -7.17 -18.81 -12.37
CA PRO A 296 -7.98 -17.82 -11.66
C PRO A 296 -9.43 -17.83 -12.17
N CYS A 297 -10.37 -17.50 -11.29
CA CYS A 297 -11.74 -17.21 -11.69
C CYS A 297 -11.79 -15.93 -12.52
N CYS A 298 -12.93 -15.70 -13.08
CA CYS A 298 -13.38 -14.40 -13.56
C CYS A 298 -12.53 -13.89 -14.72
N HIS A 299 -11.26 -13.53 -14.52
CA HIS A 299 -10.37 -12.98 -15.53
C HIS A 299 -8.96 -13.60 -15.46
N PRO A 300 -8.24 -13.69 -16.58
CA PRO A 300 -6.85 -14.12 -16.58
C PRO A 300 -5.95 -13.00 -16.02
N TYR A 301 -4.79 -13.36 -15.49
CA TYR A 301 -3.72 -12.41 -15.24
C TYR A 301 -3.23 -11.75 -16.52
N THR A 302 -2.88 -10.47 -16.47
CA THR A 302 -2.50 -9.68 -17.63
C THR A 302 -1.02 -9.32 -17.69
N ALA A 303 -0.25 -9.71 -16.67
CA ALA A 303 1.17 -9.43 -16.55
C ALA A 303 1.92 -10.53 -15.78
N ASP A 304 3.26 -10.45 -15.79
CA ASP A 304 4.12 -11.41 -15.12
C ASP A 304 3.96 -11.35 -13.59
N HIS A 305 4.13 -12.50 -12.96
CA HIS A 305 4.08 -12.63 -11.50
C HIS A 305 5.39 -12.16 -10.84
N PRO A 306 5.33 -11.65 -9.59
CA PRO A 306 6.54 -11.39 -8.82
C PRO A 306 7.34 -12.69 -8.64
N GLN A 307 8.62 -12.52 -8.44
CA GLN A 307 9.56 -13.61 -8.28
C GLN A 307 10.13 -13.61 -6.84
N PRO A 308 10.58 -14.76 -6.34
CA PRO A 308 11.19 -14.88 -5.01
C PRO A 308 12.41 -14.02 -4.79
#